data_8ec95818fdfe1020ecc5a6bbfb3c8b7d
#
_entry.id   8ec95818fdfe1020ecc5a6bbfb3c8b7d
#
_cell.length_a   1.000
_cell.length_b   1.000
_cell.length_c   1.000
_cell.angle_alpha   90.00
_cell.angle_beta   90.00
_cell.angle_gamma   90.00
#
_symmetry.space_group_name_H-M   'P 1'
#
loop_
_entity.id
_entity.type
_entity.pdbx_description
1 polymer ?
#
loop_
_entity_poly.entity_id
_entity_poly.type
_entity_poly.pdbx_seq_one_letter_code
_entity_poly.pdbx_strand_id
1 'polypeptide(L)'
;MAKVIYNVTLSVSEEVHEPWLAWMKGSHIPDVLGTGCFEWAKLLRVHAFEQGGLTYAVMYCAATMEDYERYVSAHSGRLQAEHEALYKDTVVAFRTMLEVLHEFSPKIN
;
A
#
# COMPACT_ATOMS: atom_id res chain seq x y z
N MET A 1 -9.08 11.21 17.45
CA MET A 1 -9.49 10.21 16.48
C MET A 1 -8.32 9.37 16.06
N ALA A 2 -8.53 8.08 15.89
CA ALA A 2 -7.46 7.16 15.53
C ALA A 2 -7.08 7.28 14.07
N LYS A 3 -5.78 7.20 13.80
CA LYS A 3 -5.28 7.07 12.43
C LYS A 3 -5.54 5.65 11.94
N VAL A 4 -5.69 5.52 10.64
CA VAL A 4 -5.96 4.24 9.98
C VAL A 4 -4.83 3.97 9.00
N ILE A 5 -4.30 2.75 9.04
CA ILE A 5 -3.30 2.32 8.07
C ILE A 5 -3.95 1.34 7.11
N TYR A 6 -3.97 1.70 5.85
CA TYR A 6 -4.39 0.84 4.76
C TYR A 6 -3.16 0.11 4.27
N ASN A 7 -3.10 -1.18 4.52
CA ASN A 7 -1.95 -2.01 4.17
C ASN A 7 -2.30 -2.92 3.00
N VAL A 8 -1.47 -2.87 1.97
CA VAL A 8 -1.60 -3.76 0.82
C VAL A 8 -0.37 -4.65 0.79
N THR A 9 -0.58 -5.95 0.95
CA THR A 9 0.50 -6.94 0.85
C THR A 9 0.45 -7.54 -0.55
N LEU A 10 1.59 -7.51 -1.25
CA LEU A 10 1.65 -7.90 -2.66
C LEU A 10 2.72 -8.97 -2.86
N SER A 11 2.30 -10.08 -3.47
CA SER A 11 3.22 -11.12 -3.92
C SER A 11 3.46 -10.89 -5.41
N VAL A 12 4.71 -10.62 -5.78
CA VAL A 12 5.10 -10.17 -7.12
C VAL A 12 5.98 -11.24 -7.78
N SER A 13 5.61 -11.67 -8.97
CA SER A 13 6.42 -12.62 -9.74
C SER A 13 7.78 -12.03 -10.07
N GLU A 14 8.83 -12.85 -10.00
CA GLU A 14 10.21 -12.39 -10.27
C GLU A 14 10.35 -11.75 -11.64
N GLU A 15 9.67 -12.27 -12.64
CA GLU A 15 9.77 -11.78 -14.02
C GLU A 15 9.29 -10.34 -14.21
N VAL A 16 8.40 -9.83 -13.35
CA VAL A 16 7.88 -8.46 -13.45
C VAL A 16 8.35 -7.58 -12.30
N HIS A 17 9.15 -8.13 -11.41
CA HIS A 17 9.52 -7.46 -10.14
C HIS A 17 10.15 -6.09 -10.35
N GLU A 18 11.16 -5.97 -11.20
CA GLU A 18 11.84 -4.69 -11.36
C GLU A 18 10.98 -3.61 -12.01
N PRO A 19 10.30 -3.87 -13.15
CA PRO A 19 9.42 -2.86 -13.72
C PRO A 19 8.23 -2.53 -12.81
N TRP A 20 7.70 -3.53 -12.08
CA TRP A 20 6.63 -3.29 -11.11
C TRP A 20 7.09 -2.33 -10.01
N LEU A 21 8.26 -2.58 -9.45
CA LEU A 21 8.81 -1.76 -8.36
C LEU A 21 9.03 -0.32 -8.83
N ALA A 22 9.57 -0.14 -10.03
CA ALA A 22 9.79 1.18 -10.62
C ALA A 22 8.47 1.92 -10.84
N TRP A 23 7.45 1.22 -11.34
CA TRP A 23 6.13 1.80 -11.58
C TRP A 23 5.43 2.17 -10.27
N MET A 24 5.54 1.33 -9.25
CA MET A 24 4.98 1.62 -7.93
C MET A 24 5.59 2.90 -7.34
N LYS A 25 6.90 3.04 -7.41
CA LYS A 25 7.60 4.21 -6.87
C LYS A 25 7.35 5.48 -7.68
N GLY A 26 7.33 5.36 -9.00
CA GLY A 26 7.26 6.52 -9.88
C GLY A 26 5.86 6.98 -10.21
N SER A 27 4.87 6.10 -10.14
CA SER A 27 3.52 6.40 -10.60
C SER A 27 2.45 6.03 -9.61
N HIS A 28 2.33 4.76 -9.26
CA HIS A 28 1.16 4.28 -8.52
C HIS A 28 1.05 4.86 -7.11
N ILE A 29 2.11 4.73 -6.31
CA ILE A 29 2.09 5.24 -4.93
C ILE A 29 1.95 6.77 -4.91
N PRO A 30 2.70 7.52 -5.75
CA PRO A 30 2.46 8.97 -5.85
C PRO A 30 1.03 9.32 -6.24
N ASP A 31 0.39 8.57 -7.14
CA ASP A 31 -0.99 8.81 -7.55
C ASP A 31 -1.97 8.58 -6.40
N VAL A 32 -1.74 7.54 -5.60
CA VAL A 32 -2.56 7.28 -4.41
C VAL A 32 -2.42 8.44 -3.42
N LEU A 33 -1.20 8.90 -3.17
CA LEU A 33 -0.97 10.05 -2.28
C LEU A 33 -1.55 11.34 -2.85
N GLY A 34 -1.57 11.48 -4.17
CA GLY A 34 -2.15 12.63 -4.85
C GLY A 34 -3.65 12.82 -4.63
N THR A 35 -4.33 11.78 -4.14
CA THR A 35 -5.77 11.90 -3.80
C THR A 35 -6.02 12.79 -2.59
N GLY A 36 -4.99 13.05 -1.77
CA GLY A 36 -5.11 13.83 -0.55
C GLY A 36 -5.75 13.09 0.62
N CYS A 37 -5.95 11.79 0.48
CA CYS A 37 -6.60 10.98 1.53
C CYS A 37 -5.62 10.42 2.57
N PHE A 38 -4.32 10.42 2.27
CA PHE A 38 -3.29 9.84 3.12
C PHE A 38 -2.20 10.85 3.44
N GLU A 39 -1.67 10.76 4.66
CA GLU A 39 -0.59 11.64 5.12
C GLU A 39 0.78 11.18 4.63
N TRP A 40 0.96 9.85 4.52
CA TRP A 40 2.22 9.26 4.07
C TRP A 40 1.98 7.84 3.55
N ALA A 41 2.97 7.34 2.84
CA ALA A 41 3.03 5.94 2.41
C ALA A 41 4.43 5.39 2.61
N LYS A 42 4.51 4.09 2.82
CA LYS A 42 5.79 3.37 2.91
C LYS A 42 5.71 2.13 2.06
N LEU A 43 6.76 1.89 1.29
CA LEU A 43 6.93 0.66 0.53
C LEU A 43 7.96 -0.19 1.27
N LEU A 44 7.55 -1.38 1.71
CA LEU A 44 8.34 -2.24 2.59
C LEU A 44 8.58 -3.58 1.92
N ARG A 45 9.78 -4.13 2.10
CA ARG A 45 10.05 -5.50 1.69
C ARG A 45 9.68 -6.44 2.83
N VAL A 46 8.85 -7.43 2.52
CA VAL A 46 8.53 -8.48 3.49
C VAL A 46 9.58 -9.58 3.34
N HIS A 47 10.37 -9.81 4.38
CA HIS A 47 11.35 -10.90 4.40
C HIS A 47 10.68 -12.17 4.88
N ALA A 48 10.27 -12.99 3.94
CA ALA A 48 9.61 -14.25 4.20
C ALA A 48 10.19 -15.30 3.29
N PHE A 49 10.01 -16.56 3.65
CA PHE A 49 10.43 -17.67 2.80
C PHE A 49 9.40 -17.82 1.68
N GLU A 50 9.84 -17.55 0.44
CA GLU A 50 8.96 -17.56 -0.72
C GLU A 50 9.58 -18.35 -1.86
N GLN A 51 8.70 -18.86 -2.73
CA GLN A 51 9.11 -19.52 -3.96
C GLN A 51 8.51 -18.77 -5.15
N GLY A 52 9.38 -18.41 -6.10
CA GLY A 52 8.95 -17.85 -7.37
C GLY A 52 8.47 -16.42 -7.35
N GLY A 53 8.68 -15.70 -6.25
CA GLY A 53 8.23 -14.32 -6.14
C GLY A 53 8.83 -13.57 -4.98
N LEU A 54 8.48 -12.30 -4.89
CA LEU A 54 8.92 -11.39 -3.84
C LEU A 54 7.69 -10.75 -3.20
N THR A 55 7.69 -10.60 -1.88
CA THR A 55 6.57 -10.01 -1.16
C THR A 55 6.90 -8.62 -0.66
N TYR A 56 5.96 -7.71 -0.87
CA TYR A 56 6.05 -6.32 -0.44
C TYR A 56 4.82 -5.94 0.35
N ALA A 57 4.96 -4.94 1.19
CA ALA A 57 3.83 -4.29 1.84
C ALA A 57 3.87 -2.81 1.51
N VAL A 58 2.72 -2.24 1.16
CA VAL A 58 2.60 -0.79 1.00
C VAL A 58 1.62 -0.31 2.05
N MET A 59 2.08 0.56 2.92
CA MET A 59 1.25 1.13 3.97
C MET A 59 0.92 2.58 3.64
N TYR A 60 -0.37 2.90 3.69
CA TYR A 60 -0.87 4.27 3.52
C TYR A 60 -1.55 4.68 4.82
N CYS A 61 -1.15 5.82 5.38
CA CYS A 61 -1.72 6.29 6.63
C CYS A 61 -2.74 7.38 6.39
N ALA A 62 -3.98 7.13 6.76
CA ALA A 62 -5.04 8.15 6.75
C ALA A 62 -5.16 8.76 8.14
N ALA A 63 -5.34 10.08 8.21
CA ALA A 63 -5.49 10.77 9.48
C ALA A 63 -6.75 10.33 10.22
N THR A 64 -7.81 9.97 9.48
CA THR A 64 -9.10 9.56 10.03
C THR A 64 -9.69 8.42 9.22
N MET A 65 -10.63 7.71 9.81
CA MET A 65 -11.42 6.70 9.10
C MET A 65 -12.17 7.33 7.91
N GLU A 66 -12.65 8.55 8.08
CA GLU A 66 -13.40 9.25 7.02
C GLU A 66 -12.54 9.51 5.79
N ASP A 67 -11.27 9.85 5.98
CA ASP A 67 -10.33 10.02 4.88
C ASP A 67 -10.13 8.71 4.12
N TYR A 68 -9.98 7.60 4.86
CA TYR A 68 -9.87 6.28 4.24
C TYR A 68 -11.15 5.93 3.45
N GLU A 69 -12.32 6.17 4.04
CA GLU A 69 -13.59 5.89 3.37
C GLU A 69 -13.76 6.73 2.09
N ARG A 70 -13.31 7.97 2.12
CA ARG A 70 -13.31 8.83 0.95
C ARG A 70 -12.41 8.28 -0.16
N TYR A 71 -11.25 7.74 0.22
CA TYR A 71 -10.37 7.05 -0.74
C TYR A 71 -11.09 5.86 -1.38
N VAL A 72 -11.71 5.02 -0.57
CA VAL A 72 -12.41 3.83 -1.05
C VAL A 72 -13.53 4.20 -2.02
N SER A 73 -14.35 5.20 -1.67
CA SER A 73 -15.51 5.56 -2.48
C SER A 73 -15.18 6.36 -3.73
N ALA A 74 -14.15 7.22 -3.68
CA ALA A 74 -13.88 8.15 -4.76
C ALA A 74 -12.68 7.78 -5.65
N HIS A 75 -11.72 7.00 -5.15
CA HIS A 75 -10.45 6.82 -5.83
C HIS A 75 -9.99 5.38 -6.01
N SER A 76 -10.28 4.48 -5.07
CA SER A 76 -9.68 3.15 -5.07
C SER A 76 -10.00 2.32 -6.31
N GLY A 77 -11.22 2.42 -6.81
CA GLY A 77 -11.64 1.65 -7.98
C GLY A 77 -10.77 1.93 -9.20
N ARG A 78 -10.54 3.20 -9.49
CA ARG A 78 -9.72 3.61 -10.63
C ARG A 78 -8.26 3.18 -10.45
N LEU A 79 -7.70 3.42 -9.28
CA LEU A 79 -6.29 3.12 -9.01
C LEU A 79 -6.01 1.62 -8.97
N GLN A 80 -6.93 0.83 -8.42
CA GLN A 80 -6.80 -0.63 -8.45
C GLN A 80 -6.94 -1.18 -9.87
N ALA A 81 -7.83 -0.60 -10.67
CA ALA A 81 -7.99 -1.00 -12.06
C ALA A 81 -6.73 -0.74 -12.89
N GLU A 82 -6.03 0.36 -12.65
CA GLU A 82 -4.77 0.65 -13.33
C GLU A 82 -3.70 -0.41 -13.01
N HIS A 83 -3.57 -0.78 -11.75
CA HIS A 83 -2.63 -1.81 -11.32
C HIS A 83 -3.00 -3.17 -11.94
N GLU A 84 -4.27 -3.52 -11.89
CA GLU A 84 -4.75 -4.78 -12.42
C GLU A 84 -4.55 -4.89 -13.92
N ALA A 85 -4.75 -3.80 -14.66
CA ALA A 85 -4.55 -3.78 -16.11
C ALA A 85 -3.12 -4.14 -16.49
N LEU A 86 -2.13 -3.77 -15.66
CA LEU A 86 -0.72 -4.04 -15.94
C LEU A 86 -0.24 -5.37 -15.36
N TYR A 87 -0.77 -5.79 -14.20
CA TYR A 87 -0.16 -6.88 -13.42
C TYR A 87 -1.15 -7.95 -12.94
N LYS A 88 -2.30 -8.05 -13.55
CA LYS A 88 -3.38 -8.96 -13.14
C LYS A 88 -2.94 -10.41 -12.87
N ASP A 89 -2.11 -10.98 -13.72
CA ASP A 89 -1.72 -12.38 -13.62
C ASP A 89 -0.37 -12.60 -12.94
N THR A 90 0.32 -11.52 -12.55
CA THR A 90 1.69 -11.59 -12.05
C THR A 90 1.85 -11.03 -10.65
N VAL A 91 0.84 -10.35 -10.13
CA VAL A 91 0.85 -9.78 -8.78
C VAL A 91 -0.46 -10.12 -8.08
N VAL A 92 -0.33 -10.68 -6.88
CA VAL A 92 -1.49 -10.99 -6.02
C VAL A 92 -1.48 -10.04 -4.83
N ALA A 93 -2.59 -9.39 -4.57
CA ALA A 93 -2.70 -8.39 -3.51
C ALA A 93 -3.69 -8.81 -2.44
N PHE A 94 -3.30 -8.60 -1.19
CA PHE A 94 -4.17 -8.71 -0.02
C PHE A 94 -4.24 -7.36 0.67
N ARG A 95 -5.43 -6.97 1.09
CA ARG A 95 -5.64 -5.67 1.71
C ARG A 95 -6.10 -5.84 3.14
N THR A 96 -5.49 -5.08 4.05
CA THR A 96 -5.79 -5.10 5.47
C THR A 96 -5.91 -3.67 5.96
N MET A 97 -6.95 -3.37 6.69
CA MET A 97 -7.10 -2.08 7.35
C MET A 97 -6.72 -2.23 8.81
N LEU A 98 -5.84 -1.34 9.29
CA LEU A 98 -5.32 -1.36 10.64
C LEU A 98 -5.66 -0.05 11.31
N GLU A 99 -6.20 -0.12 12.53
CA GLU A 99 -6.48 1.08 13.32
C GLU A 99 -5.34 1.27 14.31
N VAL A 100 -4.77 2.48 14.34
CA VAL A 100 -3.71 2.80 15.30
C VAL A 100 -4.36 3.05 16.66
N LEU A 101 -4.17 2.14 17.61
CA LEU A 101 -4.72 2.27 18.95
C LEU A 101 -3.84 3.15 19.84
N HIS A 102 -2.53 3.06 19.67
CA HIS A 102 -1.58 3.83 20.45
C HIS A 102 -0.22 3.83 19.78
N GLU A 103 0.44 4.97 19.76
CA GLU A 103 1.82 5.08 19.28
C GLU A 103 2.75 5.17 20.47
N PHE A 104 3.86 4.46 20.39
CA PHE A 104 4.86 4.43 21.46
C PHE A 104 6.17 5.00 20.94
N SER A 105 6.87 5.72 21.81
CA SER A 105 8.22 6.20 21.52
C SER A 105 9.15 5.73 22.65
N PRO A 106 10.44 5.53 22.37
CA PRO A 106 11.37 5.20 23.43
C PRO A 106 11.39 6.29 24.48
N LYS A 107 11.51 5.88 25.75
CA LYS A 107 11.65 6.82 26.85
C LYS A 107 13.02 7.46 26.80
N ILE A 108 13.05 8.78 26.85
CA ILE A 108 14.32 9.54 26.88
C ILE A 108 14.60 9.94 28.32
N ASN A 109 15.79 9.60 28.78
CA ASN A 109 16.24 9.97 30.13
C ASN A 109 17.32 11.03 30.07
#